data_82b26a20954cbd652c0dcf21ebd23ee8
#
_entry.id   82b26a20954cbd652c0dcf21ebd23ee8
#
_cell.length_a   1.000
_cell.length_b   1.000
_cell.length_c   1.000
_cell.angle_alpha   90.00
_cell.angle_beta   90.00
_cell.angle_gamma   90.00
#
_symmetry.space_group_name_H-M   'P 1'
#
loop_
_entity.id
_entity.type
_entity.pdbx_description
1 polymer ?
#
loop_
_entity_poly.entity_id
_entity_poly.type
_entity_poly.pdbx_seq_one_letter_code
_entity_poly.pdbx_strand_id
1 'polypeptide(L)'
;MKLQYKNGEEFFLKYNQFFHLVIALSLLPFGLIWLAKKKGFELTLPSETVGYVLYAVLGGIILFLFFQSIRNYKTGYKDFSKEWTLREKLDFFYSSNYKKYLGLGVATLIAVAGYLVDTSYFFIFVYVLLLFSMSIGRPAERKIEKELALSKEEIEEFRKAKEIQ
;
A
#
# COMPACT_ATOMS: atom_id res chain seq x y z
N MET A 1 7.16 6.26 12.19
CA MET A 1 8.46 5.98 11.53
C MET A 1 8.81 7.18 10.68
N LYS A 2 9.98 7.79 10.88
CA LYS A 2 10.42 8.95 10.09
C LYS A 2 11.35 8.45 8.98
N LEU A 3 11.14 8.95 7.76
CA LEU A 3 12.04 8.68 6.64
C LEU A 3 13.27 9.59 6.77
N GLN A 4 14.47 9.03 6.61
CA GLN A 4 15.68 9.85 6.57
C GLN A 4 15.94 10.27 5.12
N TYR A 5 15.96 11.56 4.86
CA TYR A 5 16.23 12.15 3.54
C TYR A 5 16.88 13.54 3.70
N LYS A 6 17.64 13.96 2.72
CA LYS A 6 18.33 15.26 2.70
C LYS A 6 17.56 16.29 1.86
N ASN A 7 16.93 15.83 0.77
CA ASN A 7 16.23 16.69 -0.18
C ASN A 7 14.96 16.02 -0.71
N GLY A 8 14.16 16.75 -1.48
CA GLY A 8 12.89 16.26 -2.02
C GLY A 8 13.05 15.11 -3.01
N GLU A 9 14.12 15.09 -3.79
CA GLU A 9 14.41 14.01 -4.73
C GLU A 9 14.68 12.69 -3.98
N GLU A 10 15.52 12.74 -2.93
CA GLU A 10 15.81 11.58 -2.08
C GLU A 10 14.56 11.10 -1.34
N PHE A 11 13.73 12.03 -0.85
CA PHE A 11 12.44 11.72 -0.26
C PHE A 11 11.56 10.93 -1.25
N PHE A 12 11.39 11.47 -2.46
CA PHE A 12 10.55 10.85 -3.48
C PHE A 12 11.07 9.47 -3.89
N LEU A 13 12.39 9.34 -4.08
CA LEU A 13 13.03 8.06 -4.40
C LEU A 13 12.76 7.01 -3.32
N LYS A 14 13.03 7.33 -2.05
CA LYS A 14 12.82 6.40 -0.93
C LYS A 14 11.35 6.04 -0.72
N TYR A 15 10.45 7.01 -0.89
CA TYR A 15 9.02 6.77 -0.80
C TYR A 15 8.54 5.85 -1.94
N ASN A 16 9.02 6.07 -3.16
CA ASN A 16 8.70 5.23 -4.31
C ASN A 16 9.28 3.81 -4.16
N GLN A 17 10.49 3.67 -3.64
CA GLN A 17 11.09 2.37 -3.31
C GLN A 17 10.24 1.60 -2.29
N PHE A 18 9.79 2.27 -1.22
CA PHE A 18 8.90 1.65 -0.24
C PHE A 18 7.60 1.17 -0.88
N PHE A 19 6.97 1.98 -1.74
CA PHE A 19 5.75 1.62 -2.45
C PHE A 19 5.94 0.37 -3.32
N HIS A 20 7.02 0.34 -4.10
CA HIS A 20 7.33 -0.83 -4.95
C HIS A 20 7.69 -2.06 -4.13
N LEU A 21 8.37 -1.90 -2.99
CA LEU A 21 8.67 -3.01 -2.08
C LEU A 21 7.38 -3.67 -1.57
N VAL A 22 6.39 -2.87 -1.15
CA VAL A 22 5.10 -3.41 -0.66
C VAL A 22 4.38 -4.20 -1.76
N ILE A 23 4.41 -3.72 -3.01
CA ILE A 23 3.84 -4.46 -4.15
C ILE A 23 4.62 -5.74 -4.43
N ALA A 24 5.94 -5.67 -4.48
CA ALA A 24 6.81 -6.81 -4.77
C ALA A 24 6.67 -7.93 -3.74
N LEU A 25 6.53 -7.58 -2.45
CA LEU A 25 6.31 -8.53 -1.36
C LEU A 25 5.04 -9.39 -1.53
N SER A 26 4.03 -8.89 -2.22
CA SER A 26 2.82 -9.67 -2.51
C SER A 26 2.88 -10.36 -3.88
N LEU A 27 3.52 -9.72 -4.86
CA LEU A 27 3.59 -10.22 -6.23
C LEU A 27 4.45 -11.48 -6.35
N LEU A 28 5.57 -11.53 -5.64
CA LEU A 28 6.47 -12.70 -5.66
C LEU A 28 5.78 -13.98 -5.16
N PRO A 29 5.19 -14.04 -3.94
CA PRO A 29 4.51 -15.23 -3.49
C PRO A 29 3.28 -15.56 -4.35
N PHE A 30 2.55 -14.55 -4.85
CA PHE A 30 1.45 -14.79 -5.78
C PHE A 30 1.92 -15.52 -7.04
N GLY A 31 3.01 -15.06 -7.66
CA GLY A 31 3.58 -15.69 -8.85
C GLY A 31 4.06 -17.12 -8.60
N LEU A 32 4.70 -17.36 -7.45
CA LEU A 32 5.16 -18.71 -7.07
C LEU A 32 3.98 -19.66 -6.86
N ILE A 33 2.93 -19.25 -6.16
CA ILE A 33 1.72 -20.07 -5.93
C ILE A 33 1.01 -20.33 -7.26
N TRP A 34 0.88 -19.33 -8.11
CA TRP A 34 0.26 -19.48 -9.43
C TRP A 34 1.02 -20.51 -10.30
N LEU A 35 2.35 -20.44 -10.30
CA LEU A 35 3.18 -21.43 -11.02
C LEU A 35 3.07 -22.82 -10.41
N ALA A 36 3.03 -22.94 -9.07
CA ALA A 36 2.86 -24.21 -8.39
C ALA A 36 1.51 -24.86 -8.74
N LYS A 37 0.43 -24.07 -8.71
CA LYS A 37 -0.91 -24.56 -9.10
C LYS A 37 -0.98 -24.99 -10.56
N LYS A 38 -0.31 -24.27 -11.47
CA LYS A 38 -0.20 -24.73 -12.87
C LYS A 38 0.51 -26.08 -13.04
N LYS A 39 1.38 -26.43 -12.10
CA LYS A 39 2.08 -27.73 -12.06
C LYS A 39 1.28 -28.81 -11.32
N GLY A 40 0.03 -28.55 -10.97
CA GLY A 40 -0.84 -29.52 -10.29
C GLY A 40 -0.73 -29.49 -8.76
N PHE A 41 -0.10 -28.46 -8.17
CA PHE A 41 -0.12 -28.30 -6.72
C PHE A 41 -1.52 -27.87 -6.27
N GLU A 42 -2.16 -28.70 -5.45
CA GLU A 42 -3.46 -28.42 -4.84
C GLU A 42 -3.39 -28.65 -3.34
N LEU A 43 -3.82 -27.68 -2.57
CA LEU A 43 -4.01 -27.82 -1.13
C LEU A 43 -5.48 -28.19 -0.90
N THR A 44 -5.72 -29.45 -0.58
CA THR A 44 -7.09 -29.96 -0.37
C THR A 44 -7.59 -29.54 1.01
N LEU A 45 -8.70 -28.83 1.06
CA LEU A 45 -9.39 -28.51 2.32
C LEU A 45 -10.16 -29.74 2.83
N PRO A 46 -10.30 -29.91 4.16
CA PRO A 46 -10.97 -31.07 4.77
C PRO A 46 -12.45 -31.21 4.38
N SER A 47 -13.13 -30.10 4.10
CA SER A 47 -14.51 -30.07 3.65
C SER A 47 -14.89 -28.76 3.01
N GLU A 48 -15.98 -28.72 2.23
CA GLU A 48 -16.52 -27.50 1.65
C GLU A 48 -16.91 -26.47 2.72
N THR A 49 -17.45 -26.92 3.85
CA THR A 49 -17.81 -26.04 4.98
C THR A 49 -16.59 -25.28 5.50
N VAL A 50 -15.45 -25.95 5.63
CA VAL A 50 -14.18 -25.28 6.02
C VAL A 50 -13.78 -24.23 4.98
N GLY A 51 -14.00 -24.49 3.70
CA GLY A 51 -13.79 -23.54 2.62
C GLY A 51 -14.63 -22.28 2.79
N TYR A 52 -15.94 -22.40 3.00
CA TYR A 52 -16.82 -21.23 3.21
C TYR A 52 -16.46 -20.42 4.44
N VAL A 53 -16.12 -21.07 5.55
CA VAL A 53 -15.63 -20.38 6.76
C VAL A 53 -14.36 -19.60 6.47
N LEU A 54 -13.43 -20.19 5.73
CA LEU A 54 -12.17 -19.55 5.35
C LEU A 54 -12.41 -18.31 4.48
N TYR A 55 -13.32 -18.40 3.49
CA TYR A 55 -13.69 -17.24 2.67
C TYR A 55 -14.29 -16.11 3.52
N ALA A 56 -15.18 -16.43 4.44
CA ALA A 56 -15.80 -15.44 5.29
C ALA A 56 -14.78 -14.76 6.21
N VAL A 57 -13.88 -15.54 6.83
CA VAL A 57 -12.86 -15.02 7.74
C VAL A 57 -11.83 -14.20 7.00
N LEU A 58 -11.18 -14.76 5.95
CA LEU A 58 -10.15 -14.05 5.22
C LEU A 58 -10.71 -12.83 4.48
N GLY A 59 -11.87 -12.96 3.85
CA GLY A 59 -12.58 -11.86 3.20
C GLY A 59 -12.93 -10.75 4.18
N GLY A 60 -13.43 -11.10 5.37
CA GLY A 60 -13.74 -10.16 6.45
C GLY A 60 -12.49 -9.40 6.93
N ILE A 61 -11.36 -10.10 7.13
CA ILE A 61 -10.09 -9.47 7.52
C ILE A 61 -9.59 -8.54 6.42
N ILE A 62 -9.64 -8.95 5.15
CA ILE A 62 -9.23 -8.12 4.02
C ILE A 62 -10.07 -6.84 3.96
N LEU A 63 -11.39 -6.95 4.05
CA LEU A 63 -12.29 -5.79 4.06
C LEU A 63 -12.00 -4.87 5.24
N PHE A 64 -11.82 -5.42 6.44
CA PHE A 64 -11.46 -4.64 7.62
C PHE A 64 -10.16 -3.86 7.40
N LEU A 65 -9.09 -4.51 6.94
CA LEU A 65 -7.80 -3.87 6.66
C LEU A 65 -7.91 -2.81 5.57
N PHE A 66 -8.68 -3.07 4.53
CA PHE A 66 -8.92 -2.12 3.44
C PHE A 66 -9.59 -0.84 3.96
N PHE A 67 -10.72 -0.97 4.66
CA PHE A 67 -11.43 0.19 5.20
C PHE A 67 -10.64 0.91 6.28
N GLN A 68 -9.94 0.17 7.16
CA GLN A 68 -9.08 0.76 8.18
C GLN A 68 -7.94 1.57 7.56
N SER A 69 -7.31 1.05 6.49
CA SER A 69 -6.23 1.74 5.78
C SER A 69 -6.70 3.07 5.19
N ILE A 70 -7.87 3.07 4.55
CA ILE A 70 -8.47 4.29 3.99
C ILE A 70 -8.87 5.27 5.10
N ARG A 71 -9.48 4.76 6.18
CA ARG A 71 -9.90 5.59 7.31
C ARG A 71 -8.71 6.26 7.99
N ASN A 72 -7.66 5.50 8.28
CA ASN A 72 -6.45 6.02 8.91
C ASN A 72 -5.78 7.10 8.07
N TYR A 73 -5.76 6.93 6.75
CA TYR A 73 -5.28 7.94 5.81
C TYR A 73 -6.10 9.23 5.92
N LYS A 74 -7.44 9.14 5.80
CA LYS A 74 -8.34 10.31 5.87
C LYS A 74 -8.32 11.01 7.23
N THR A 75 -8.23 10.23 8.32
CA THR A 75 -8.20 10.79 9.69
C THR A 75 -6.87 11.50 9.94
N GLY A 76 -5.75 10.94 9.47
CA GLY A 76 -4.46 11.60 9.57
C GLY A 76 -4.47 13.00 8.95
N TYR A 77 -5.12 13.18 7.80
CA TYR A 77 -5.18 14.49 7.13
C TYR A 77 -5.98 15.58 7.87
N LYS A 78 -6.74 15.23 8.92
CA LYS A 78 -7.43 16.24 9.73
C LYS A 78 -6.47 17.12 10.56
N ASP A 79 -5.32 16.56 10.92
CA ASP A 79 -4.31 17.23 11.73
C ASP A 79 -3.27 17.99 10.87
N PHE A 80 -3.48 18.00 9.54
CA PHE A 80 -2.59 18.69 8.60
C PHE A 80 -2.70 20.20 8.72
N SER A 81 -1.55 20.89 8.92
CA SER A 81 -1.46 22.35 8.88
C SER A 81 -0.69 22.83 7.65
N LYS A 82 -1.21 23.88 7.00
CA LYS A 82 -0.52 24.54 5.88
C LYS A 82 0.70 25.35 6.33
N GLU A 83 0.76 25.71 7.60
CA GLU A 83 1.83 26.53 8.20
C GLU A 83 3.09 25.70 8.53
N TRP A 84 3.02 24.40 8.42
CA TRP A 84 4.16 23.51 8.65
C TRP A 84 5.27 23.77 7.64
N THR A 85 6.50 23.56 8.07
CA THR A 85 7.67 23.56 7.17
C THR A 85 7.53 22.46 6.13
N LEU A 86 8.23 22.57 4.99
CA LEU A 86 8.23 21.56 3.94
C LEU A 86 8.61 20.17 4.50
N ARG A 87 9.60 20.12 5.39
CA ARG A 87 10.03 18.86 6.04
C ARG A 87 8.92 18.22 6.86
N GLU A 88 8.23 19.00 7.68
CA GLU A 88 7.10 18.50 8.48
C GLU A 88 5.95 18.00 7.61
N LYS A 89 5.64 18.69 6.52
CA LYS A 89 4.63 18.28 5.54
C LYS A 89 5.00 16.94 4.89
N LEU A 90 6.27 16.78 4.47
CA LEU A 90 6.75 15.56 3.84
C LEU A 90 6.78 14.36 4.82
N ASP A 91 7.24 14.57 6.05
CA ASP A 91 7.24 13.55 7.11
C ASP A 91 5.81 13.09 7.44
N PHE A 92 4.89 14.04 7.54
CA PHE A 92 3.48 13.77 7.75
C PHE A 92 2.87 12.97 6.58
N PHE A 93 3.13 13.40 5.35
CA PHE A 93 2.67 12.72 4.15
C PHE A 93 3.18 11.27 4.10
N TYR A 94 4.48 11.08 4.36
CA TYR A 94 5.07 9.74 4.40
C TYR A 94 4.41 8.87 5.47
N SER A 95 4.28 9.36 6.70
CA SER A 95 3.74 8.58 7.82
C SER A 95 2.28 8.15 7.58
N SER A 96 1.47 9.03 6.99
CA SER A 96 0.07 8.76 6.66
C SER A 96 -0.07 7.73 5.56
N ASN A 97 0.73 7.86 4.48
CA ASN A 97 0.74 6.91 3.39
C ASN A 97 1.40 5.58 3.76
N TYR A 98 2.43 5.59 4.61
CA TYR A 98 3.08 4.38 5.12
C TYR A 98 2.06 3.44 5.77
N LYS A 99 1.26 3.94 6.71
CA LYS A 99 0.21 3.16 7.38
C LYS A 99 -0.82 2.61 6.40
N LYS A 100 -1.23 3.43 5.42
CA LYS A 100 -2.17 3.02 4.37
C LYS A 100 -1.61 1.87 3.54
N TYR A 101 -0.41 2.03 2.99
CA TYR A 101 0.18 1.00 2.11
C TYR A 101 0.59 -0.24 2.87
N LEU A 102 1.04 -0.12 4.11
CA LEU A 102 1.30 -1.29 4.95
C LEU A 102 0.03 -2.12 5.17
N GLY A 103 -1.08 -1.49 5.52
CA GLY A 103 -2.36 -2.19 5.71
C GLY A 103 -2.87 -2.84 4.41
N LEU A 104 -2.78 -2.14 3.27
CA LEU A 104 -3.13 -2.70 1.96
C LEU A 104 -2.18 -3.84 1.56
N GLY A 105 -0.88 -3.72 1.86
CA GLY A 105 0.11 -4.76 1.61
C GLY A 105 -0.18 -6.03 2.42
N VAL A 106 -0.55 -5.89 3.69
CA VAL A 106 -0.98 -7.04 4.52
C VAL A 106 -2.26 -7.67 3.93
N ALA A 107 -3.24 -6.85 3.52
CA ALA A 107 -4.46 -7.35 2.87
C ALA A 107 -4.15 -8.13 1.57
N THR A 108 -3.20 -7.66 0.74
CA THR A 108 -2.78 -8.39 -0.47
C THR A 108 -2.11 -9.72 -0.13
N LEU A 109 -1.27 -9.77 0.91
CA LEU A 109 -0.65 -11.04 1.35
C LEU A 109 -1.69 -12.04 1.87
N ILE A 110 -2.72 -11.57 2.57
CA ILE A 110 -3.84 -12.43 3.02
C ILE A 110 -4.63 -12.95 1.80
N ALA A 111 -4.87 -12.12 0.79
CA ALA A 111 -5.51 -12.58 -0.45
C ALA A 111 -4.67 -13.64 -1.18
N VAL A 112 -3.32 -13.47 -1.19
CA VAL A 112 -2.39 -14.48 -1.74
C VAL A 112 -2.44 -15.79 -0.94
N ALA A 113 -2.50 -15.72 0.39
CA ALA A 113 -2.66 -16.89 1.25
C ALA A 113 -4.03 -17.58 1.02
N GLY A 114 -5.09 -16.79 0.83
CA GLY A 114 -6.39 -17.31 0.43
C GLY A 114 -6.34 -18.05 -0.91
N TYR A 115 -5.63 -17.49 -1.89
CA TYR A 115 -5.44 -18.14 -3.19
C TYR A 115 -4.65 -19.46 -3.10
N LEU A 116 -3.76 -19.60 -2.12
CA LEU A 116 -3.03 -20.86 -1.90
C LEU A 116 -3.99 -22.04 -1.62
N VAL A 117 -5.00 -21.79 -0.79
CA VAL A 117 -5.97 -22.82 -0.33
C VAL A 117 -7.23 -22.89 -1.16
N ASP A 118 -7.45 -21.94 -2.05
CA ASP A 118 -8.65 -21.80 -2.87
C ASP A 118 -8.43 -22.33 -4.28
N THR A 119 -9.42 -23.04 -4.81
CA THR A 119 -9.48 -23.46 -6.21
C THR A 119 -10.29 -22.48 -7.08
N SER A 120 -11.03 -21.55 -6.46
CA SER A 120 -11.83 -20.56 -7.17
C SER A 120 -11.00 -19.30 -7.54
N TYR A 121 -11.55 -18.50 -8.42
CA TYR A 121 -10.92 -17.21 -8.80
C TYR A 121 -11.19 -16.07 -7.84
N PHE A 122 -11.88 -16.31 -6.72
CA PHE A 122 -12.32 -15.27 -5.79
C PHE A 122 -11.14 -14.47 -5.24
N PHE A 123 -10.14 -15.13 -4.65
CA PHE A 123 -8.98 -14.46 -4.07
C PHE A 123 -8.06 -13.82 -5.12
N ILE A 124 -8.02 -14.35 -6.34
CA ILE A 124 -7.33 -13.69 -7.46
C ILE A 124 -8.02 -12.34 -7.77
N PHE A 125 -9.34 -12.35 -7.87
CA PHE A 125 -10.11 -11.14 -8.14
C PHE A 125 -9.90 -10.10 -7.03
N VAL A 126 -9.99 -10.50 -5.77
CA VAL A 126 -9.74 -9.63 -4.60
C VAL A 126 -8.31 -9.08 -4.63
N TYR A 127 -7.32 -9.92 -4.92
CA TYR A 127 -5.92 -9.50 -5.03
C TYR A 127 -5.72 -8.43 -6.12
N VAL A 128 -6.30 -8.64 -7.30
CA VAL A 128 -6.23 -7.67 -8.42
C VAL A 128 -6.89 -6.34 -8.03
N LEU A 129 -8.05 -6.37 -7.37
CA LEU A 129 -8.72 -5.16 -6.89
C LEU A 129 -7.87 -4.38 -5.87
N LEU A 130 -7.19 -5.09 -4.96
CA LEU A 130 -6.29 -4.47 -3.98
C LEU A 130 -5.08 -3.83 -4.67
N LEU A 131 -4.44 -4.53 -5.62
CA LEU A 131 -3.34 -3.97 -6.41
C LEU A 131 -3.78 -2.75 -7.22
N PHE A 132 -4.97 -2.79 -7.82
CA PHE A 132 -5.54 -1.65 -8.54
C PHE A 132 -5.75 -0.46 -7.60
N SER A 133 -6.30 -0.69 -6.41
CA SER A 133 -6.48 0.34 -5.38
C SER A 133 -5.15 0.96 -4.93
N MET A 134 -4.09 0.16 -4.83
CA MET A 134 -2.74 0.66 -4.56
C MET A 134 -2.19 1.47 -5.73
N SER A 135 -2.40 1.03 -6.96
CA SER A 135 -1.92 1.70 -8.18
C SER A 135 -2.52 3.09 -8.37
N ILE A 136 -3.81 3.28 -8.06
CA ILE A 136 -4.46 4.61 -8.03
C ILE A 136 -3.76 5.53 -7.02
N GLY A 137 -3.30 4.95 -5.92
CA GLY A 137 -2.57 5.65 -4.86
C GLY A 137 -1.09 5.93 -5.17
N ARG A 138 -0.56 5.49 -6.30
CA ARG A 138 0.87 5.55 -6.64
C ARG A 138 1.50 6.91 -6.29
N PRO A 139 2.72 6.90 -5.71
CA PRO A 139 3.51 8.11 -5.51
C PRO A 139 3.74 8.84 -6.84
N ALA A 140 3.43 10.13 -6.86
CA ALA A 140 3.74 11.03 -7.97
C ALA A 140 4.03 12.42 -7.39
N GLU A 141 5.05 13.11 -7.91
CA GLU A 141 5.44 14.44 -7.43
C GLU A 141 4.25 15.41 -7.44
N ARG A 142 3.52 15.50 -8.56
CA ARG A 142 2.33 16.36 -8.68
C ARG A 142 1.25 16.04 -7.65
N LYS A 143 1.15 14.79 -7.23
CA LYS A 143 0.20 14.37 -6.19
C LYS A 143 0.65 14.86 -4.83
N ILE A 144 1.94 14.75 -4.51
CA ILE A 144 2.54 15.27 -3.27
C ILE A 144 2.32 16.78 -3.19
N GLU A 145 2.67 17.52 -4.25
CA GLU A 145 2.48 18.96 -4.36
C GLU A 145 1.02 19.38 -4.09
N LYS A 146 0.07 18.66 -4.71
CA LYS A 146 -1.36 18.96 -4.57
C LYS A 146 -1.92 18.59 -3.20
N GLU A 147 -1.58 17.41 -2.67
CA GLU A 147 -2.11 16.94 -1.39
C GLU A 147 -1.56 17.73 -0.20
N LEU A 148 -0.31 18.19 -0.29
CA LEU A 148 0.31 19.03 0.73
C LEU A 148 0.08 20.53 0.49
N ALA A 149 -0.64 20.91 -0.55
CA ALA A 149 -0.90 22.29 -0.93
C ALA A 149 0.37 23.16 -0.89
N LEU A 150 1.47 22.64 -1.47
CA LEU A 150 2.78 23.30 -1.44
C LEU A 150 2.71 24.68 -2.17
N SER A 151 3.38 25.67 -1.59
CA SER A 151 3.57 26.98 -2.24
C SER A 151 4.53 26.86 -3.44
N LYS A 152 4.63 27.90 -4.26
CA LYS A 152 5.58 27.89 -5.39
C LYS A 152 7.02 27.75 -4.93
N GLU A 153 7.37 28.40 -3.83
CA GLU A 153 8.68 28.36 -3.21
C GLU A 153 9.00 26.95 -2.69
N GLU A 154 8.04 26.31 -2.00
CA GLU A 154 8.17 24.94 -1.50
C GLU A 154 8.28 23.90 -2.65
N ILE A 155 7.56 24.12 -3.75
CA ILE A 155 7.68 23.27 -4.95
C ILE A 155 9.08 23.38 -5.56
N GLU A 156 9.61 24.59 -5.65
CA GLU A 156 10.98 24.78 -6.13
C GLU A 156 12.01 24.15 -5.20
N GLU A 157 11.85 24.27 -3.89
CA GLU A 157 12.69 23.66 -2.89
C GLU A 157 12.61 22.12 -2.96
N PHE A 158 11.39 21.57 -3.07
CA PHE A 158 11.16 20.12 -3.22
C PHE A 158 11.83 19.53 -4.46
N ARG A 159 11.84 20.28 -5.58
CA ARG A 159 12.45 19.85 -6.85
C ARG A 159 13.95 20.11 -6.95
N LYS A 160 14.49 21.01 -6.14
CA LYS A 160 15.93 21.28 -6.10
C LYS A 160 16.61 20.20 -5.27
N ALA A 161 17.81 19.77 -5.71
CA ALA A 161 18.67 18.85 -4.95
C ALA A 161 19.33 19.51 -3.72
N LYS A 162 18.76 20.62 -3.23
CA LYS A 162 19.21 21.32 -2.02
C LYS A 162 18.64 20.66 -0.77
N GLU A 163 19.42 20.73 0.30
CA GLU A 163 19.03 20.20 1.61
C GLU A 163 17.80 20.96 2.14
N ILE A 164 16.75 20.20 2.49
CA ILE A 164 15.50 20.73 3.09
C ILE A 164 15.77 20.92 4.59
N GLN A 165 15.57 22.16 5.05
CA GLN A 165 15.73 22.52 6.47
C GLN A 165 14.54 22.07 7.33
#